data_2c793472cd57059d1164336030675dcb
#
_entry.id   2c793472cd57059d1164336030675dcb
#
_cell.length_a   1.000
_cell.length_b   1.000
_cell.length_c   1.000
_cell.angle_alpha   90.00
_cell.angle_beta   90.00
_cell.angle_gamma   90.00
#
_symmetry.space_group_name_H-M   'P 1'
#
loop_
_entity.id
_entity.type
_entity.pdbx_description
1 polymer ?
#
loop_
_entity_poly.entity_id
_entity_poly.type
_entity_poly.pdbx_seq_one_letter_code
_entity_poly.pdbx_strand_id
1 'polypeptide(L)'
;MGIFDSLKKTFTTKESDVELGEDYVELEADIKDQPSKVVVRPFTLEKFEDIKEILLGVREGFTISIINIEPLKDKDLAELKRAIDKIKKTVEANQGDIAGFGENFLVVTPSFAKVWRAGQNKPAEKLPGEDASLDEEL
;
A
#
# COMPACT_ATOMS: atom_id res chain seq x y z
N MET A 1 -13.63 -30.72 -8.15
CA MET A 1 -13.32 -30.66 -7.24
C MET A 1 -12.09 -31.16 -6.86
N GLY A 2 -11.60 -32.03 -7.07
CA GLY A 2 -10.38 -32.50 -6.72
C GLY A 2 -9.42 -31.58 -6.05
N ILE A 3 -8.59 -31.02 -6.73
CA ILE A 3 -7.62 -30.18 -6.15
C ILE A 3 -8.17 -29.07 -5.34
N PHE A 4 -9.12 -28.42 -5.81
CA PHE A 4 -9.68 -27.35 -5.11
C PHE A 4 -10.30 -27.85 -3.85
N ASP A 5 -10.94 -28.96 -3.85
CA ASP A 5 -11.53 -29.49 -2.69
C ASP A 5 -10.45 -29.83 -1.72
N SER A 6 -9.45 -30.39 -2.12
CA SER A 6 -8.36 -30.75 -1.27
C SER A 6 -7.79 -29.53 -0.65
N LEU A 7 -7.61 -28.55 -1.38
CA LEU A 7 -7.06 -27.35 -0.87
C LEU A 7 -7.99 -26.77 0.14
N LYS A 8 -9.23 -26.76 -0.09
CA LYS A 8 -10.14 -26.27 0.82
C LYS A 8 -10.12 -27.03 2.07
N LYS A 9 -10.04 -28.27 2.03
CA LYS A 9 -9.98 -29.03 3.18
C LYS A 9 -8.75 -28.72 3.96
N THR A 10 -7.69 -28.58 3.36
CA THR A 10 -6.44 -28.25 4.03
C THR A 10 -6.59 -26.93 4.73
N PHE A 11 -7.13 -25.98 4.10
CA PHE A 11 -7.26 -24.72 4.71
C PHE A 11 -8.23 -24.81 5.86
N THR A 12 -9.26 -25.53 5.71
CA THR A 12 -10.22 -25.60 6.76
C THR A 12 -9.58 -26.18 7.97
N THR A 13 -8.78 -27.12 7.76
CA THR A 13 -8.15 -27.75 8.88
C THR A 13 -7.33 -26.77 9.59
N LYS A 14 -6.56 -26.05 8.93
CA LYS A 14 -5.75 -25.13 9.58
C LYS A 14 -6.53 -24.03 9.97
N GLU A 15 -7.50 -23.72 9.32
CA GLU A 15 -8.15 -22.61 9.64
C GLU A 15 -8.73 -22.62 10.94
N SER A 16 -8.88 -23.65 11.46
CA SER A 16 -9.36 -23.59 12.72
C SER A 16 -8.53 -22.63 13.45
N ASP A 17 -7.36 -22.58 13.17
CA ASP A 17 -6.59 -21.67 13.90
C ASP A 17 -6.42 -20.47 13.13
N VAL A 18 -6.60 -20.47 12.00
CA VAL A 18 -6.40 -19.31 11.31
C VAL A 18 -7.55 -18.53 11.08
N GLU A 19 -8.51 -19.02 11.12
CA GLU A 19 -9.62 -18.34 10.80
C GLU A 19 -9.53 -17.00 10.49
N LEU A 20 -8.82 -16.47 10.79
CA LEU A 20 -8.72 -15.14 10.58
C LEU A 20 -8.84 -14.95 9.26
N GLY A 21 -8.58 -15.79 8.68
CA GLY A 21 -8.51 -15.61 7.38
C GLY A 21 -9.46 -14.75 6.85
N GLU A 22 -9.92 -14.10 7.56
CA GLU A 22 -10.78 -13.30 7.05
C GLU A 22 -10.38 -12.79 5.82
N ASP A 23 -9.47 -12.18 5.68
CA ASP A 23 -9.08 -11.64 4.50
C ASP A 23 -8.07 -12.35 3.76
N TYR A 24 -7.24 -12.98 4.33
CA TYR A 24 -6.21 -13.59 3.57
C TYR A 24 -5.91 -14.88 4.16
N VAL A 25 -5.21 -15.63 3.53
CA VAL A 25 -4.86 -16.88 4.00
C VAL A 25 -3.47 -17.00 4.38
N GLU A 26 -3.13 -17.64 5.40
CA GLU A 26 -1.80 -17.76 5.77
C GLU A 26 -1.35 -18.95 5.12
N LEU A 27 -0.61 -18.89 4.19
CA LEU A 27 -0.15 -19.99 3.48
C LEU A 27 0.67 -20.89 4.16
N GLU A 28 1.64 -20.53 4.73
CA GLU A 28 2.44 -21.41 5.38
C GLU A 28 3.23 -20.98 6.46
N ALA A 29 3.40 -21.71 7.33
CA ALA A 29 4.17 -21.34 8.45
C ALA A 29 5.61 -21.22 8.09
N ASP A 30 6.03 -21.91 7.15
CA ASP A 30 7.40 -21.75 6.76
C ASP A 30 7.70 -20.36 6.41
N ILE A 31 6.90 -19.71 5.74
CA ILE A 31 7.17 -18.37 5.39
C ILE A 31 7.28 -17.53 6.58
N LYS A 32 6.53 -17.78 7.56
CA LYS A 32 6.64 -16.99 8.71
C LYS A 32 7.94 -17.15 9.38
N ASP A 33 8.53 -18.26 9.31
CA ASP A 33 9.79 -18.42 9.97
C ASP A 33 10.88 -17.67 9.31
N GLN A 34 10.75 -17.23 8.12
CA GLN A 34 11.82 -16.52 7.50
C GLN A 34 11.72 -15.07 7.71
N PRO A 35 12.70 -14.43 8.14
CA PRO A 35 12.68 -13.01 8.37
C PRO A 35 12.53 -12.32 7.06
N SER A 36 11.63 -11.44 6.95
CA SER A 36 11.43 -10.73 5.74
C SER A 36 12.05 -9.39 5.83
N LYS A 37 12.78 -8.97 4.82
CA LYS A 37 13.33 -7.69 4.84
C LYS A 37 12.34 -6.66 4.44
N VAL A 38 11.32 -6.98 3.69
CA VAL A 38 10.35 -6.03 3.21
C VAL A 38 9.01 -6.42 3.72
N VAL A 39 8.28 -5.46 4.26
CA VAL A 39 6.98 -5.75 4.81
C VAL A 39 5.94 -4.95 4.06
N VAL A 40 4.80 -5.54 3.77
CA VAL A 40 3.71 -4.84 3.13
C VAL A 40 2.70 -4.56 4.21
N ARG A 41 2.38 -3.31 4.44
CA ARG A 41 1.45 -2.95 5.49
C ARG A 41 0.25 -2.21 4.92
N PRO A 42 -0.94 -2.66 5.20
CA PRO A 42 -2.13 -1.96 4.74
C PRO A 42 -2.53 -0.92 5.77
N PHE A 43 -2.99 0.21 5.32
CA PHE A 43 -3.44 1.25 6.20
C PHE A 43 -4.75 1.82 5.71
N THR A 44 -5.50 2.41 6.61
CA THR A 44 -6.73 3.09 6.22
C THR A 44 -6.66 4.46 6.83
N LEU A 45 -6.91 5.49 6.02
CA LEU A 45 -6.88 6.84 6.50
C LEU A 45 -8.28 7.29 6.83
N GLU A 46 -8.57 7.49 8.11
CA GLU A 46 -9.85 7.97 8.50
C GLU A 46 -9.71 9.38 9.02
N LYS A 47 -8.57 9.75 9.49
CA LYS A 47 -8.35 11.08 9.95
C LYS A 47 -6.91 11.44 9.70
N PHE A 48 -6.57 12.69 9.78
CA PHE A 48 -5.23 13.12 9.48
C PHE A 48 -4.18 12.45 10.35
N GLU A 49 -4.47 12.26 11.60
CA GLU A 49 -3.49 11.66 12.46
C GLU A 49 -3.09 10.27 12.09
N ASP A 50 -3.90 9.61 11.29
CA ASP A 50 -3.56 8.25 10.90
C ASP A 50 -2.30 8.20 10.06
N ILE A 51 -1.80 9.34 9.60
CA ILE A 51 -0.60 9.28 8.81
C ILE A 51 0.63 9.00 9.65
N LYS A 52 0.54 9.15 10.95
CA LYS A 52 1.69 8.92 11.78
C LYS A 52 2.31 7.56 11.58
N GLU A 53 1.51 6.53 11.57
CA GLU A 53 2.08 5.24 11.39
C GLU A 53 2.57 5.04 9.99
N ILE A 54 1.93 5.66 9.02
CA ILE A 54 2.38 5.54 7.66
C ILE A 54 3.75 6.20 7.52
N LEU A 55 3.91 7.38 8.13
CA LEU A 55 5.17 8.06 8.04
C LEU A 55 6.28 7.29 8.74
N LEU A 56 5.92 6.62 9.80
CA LEU A 56 6.91 5.85 10.49
C LEU A 56 7.39 4.73 9.57
N GLY A 57 6.48 4.06 8.90
CA GLY A 57 6.86 2.99 8.00
C GLY A 57 7.74 3.52 6.87
N VAL A 58 7.45 4.71 6.37
CA VAL A 58 8.25 5.24 5.30
C VAL A 58 9.67 5.49 5.81
N ARG A 59 9.79 6.00 7.02
CA ARG A 59 11.10 6.29 7.51
C ARG A 59 11.91 5.05 7.85
N GLU A 60 11.24 3.97 8.14
CA GLU A 60 11.97 2.77 8.43
C GLU A 60 12.64 2.22 7.20
N GLY A 61 12.12 2.51 6.06
CA GLY A 61 12.83 2.18 4.86
C GLY A 61 12.61 0.82 4.25
N PHE A 62 11.81 -0.03 4.81
CA PHE A 62 11.56 -1.30 4.19
C PHE A 62 10.09 -1.68 4.21
N THR A 63 9.24 -0.70 4.23
CA THR A 63 7.82 -0.96 4.26
C THR A 63 7.18 -0.54 2.96
N ILE A 64 6.33 -1.38 2.41
CA ILE A 64 5.52 -1.01 1.27
C ILE A 64 4.15 -0.77 1.85
N SER A 65 3.62 0.43 1.72
CA SER A 65 2.34 0.76 2.32
C SER A 65 1.24 0.78 1.28
N ILE A 66 0.11 0.19 1.62
CA ILE A 66 -1.04 0.24 0.74
C ILE A 66 -2.10 0.97 1.53
N ILE A 67 -2.46 2.15 1.11
CA ILE A 67 -3.30 3.02 1.90
C ILE A 67 -4.65 3.25 1.29
N ASN A 68 -5.69 2.93 2.03
CA ASN A 68 -7.04 3.15 1.59
C ASN A 68 -7.42 4.54 2.04
N ILE A 69 -7.66 5.47 1.13
CA ILE A 69 -7.95 6.83 1.50
C ILE A 69 -9.43 7.17 1.44
N GLU A 70 -10.27 6.22 1.12
CA GLU A 70 -11.65 6.50 0.93
C GLU A 70 -12.35 7.10 2.14
N PRO A 71 -12.15 6.61 3.34
CA PRO A 71 -12.89 7.17 4.46
C PRO A 71 -12.60 8.66 4.67
N LEU A 72 -11.36 9.04 4.57
CA LEU A 72 -11.03 10.43 4.79
C LEU A 72 -11.49 11.25 3.57
N LYS A 73 -11.41 10.67 2.38
CA LYS A 73 -11.82 11.36 1.21
C LYS A 73 -13.30 11.73 1.31
N ASP A 74 -14.12 10.83 1.78
CA ASP A 74 -15.52 11.11 1.89
C ASP A 74 -15.83 12.08 3.03
N LYS A 75 -15.00 12.10 4.02
CA LYS A 75 -15.24 12.91 5.14
C LYS A 75 -14.70 14.33 4.99
N ASP A 76 -13.53 14.51 4.56
CA ASP A 76 -12.92 15.82 4.49
C ASP A 76 -11.85 15.82 3.43
N LEU A 77 -12.19 16.24 2.24
CA LEU A 77 -11.24 16.21 1.16
C LEU A 77 -10.06 17.13 1.39
N ALA A 78 -10.27 18.24 2.03
CA ALA A 78 -9.16 19.14 2.29
C ALA A 78 -8.17 18.50 3.24
N GLU A 79 -8.67 17.78 4.22
CA GLU A 79 -7.78 17.16 5.13
C GLU A 79 -7.05 16.02 4.43
N LEU A 80 -7.72 15.34 3.52
CA LEU A 80 -7.07 14.27 2.79
C LEU A 80 -5.92 14.85 1.97
N LYS A 81 -6.11 16.00 1.35
CA LYS A 81 -5.05 16.57 0.57
C LYS A 81 -3.87 16.92 1.43
N ARG A 82 -4.10 17.40 2.63
CA ARG A 82 -3.01 17.72 3.51
C ARG A 82 -2.29 16.45 3.91
N ALA A 83 -3.02 15.38 4.16
CA ALA A 83 -2.41 14.14 4.57
C ALA A 83 -1.55 13.59 3.44
N ILE A 84 -2.06 13.60 2.24
CA ILE A 84 -1.32 13.06 1.11
C ILE A 84 -0.08 13.90 0.87
N ASP A 85 -0.19 15.20 1.02
CA ASP A 85 0.95 16.05 0.79
C ASP A 85 2.06 15.73 1.78
N LYS A 86 1.68 15.49 3.02
CA LYS A 86 2.66 15.18 4.00
C LYS A 86 3.31 13.83 3.72
N ILE A 87 2.53 12.85 3.34
CA ILE A 87 3.06 11.55 3.04
C ILE A 87 4.01 11.68 1.85
N LYS A 88 3.60 12.42 0.83
CA LYS A 88 4.40 12.55 -0.32
C LYS A 88 5.74 13.20 -0.01
N LYS A 89 5.76 14.22 0.79
CA LYS A 89 7.00 14.86 1.13
C LYS A 89 7.92 13.93 1.89
N THR A 90 7.37 13.14 2.77
CA THR A 90 8.19 12.24 3.52
C THR A 90 8.73 11.13 2.61
N VAL A 91 7.90 10.67 1.68
CA VAL A 91 8.34 9.64 0.76
C VAL A 91 9.49 10.18 -0.09
N GLU A 92 9.36 11.42 -0.56
CA GLU A 92 10.39 11.97 -1.38
C GLU A 92 11.68 12.16 -0.59
N ALA A 93 11.56 12.56 0.65
CA ALA A 93 12.73 12.74 1.45
C ALA A 93 13.46 11.44 1.71
N ASN A 94 12.74 10.32 1.63
CA ASN A 94 13.34 9.04 1.83
C ASN A 94 13.56 8.30 0.50
N GLN A 95 13.43 9.03 -0.60
CA GLN A 95 13.69 8.50 -1.90
C GLN A 95 12.81 7.34 -2.30
N GLY A 96 11.63 7.28 -1.78
CA GLY A 96 10.69 6.24 -2.14
C GLY A 96 9.84 6.65 -3.30
N ASP A 97 8.84 5.87 -3.57
CA ASP A 97 7.94 6.14 -4.68
C ASP A 97 6.52 6.10 -4.15
N ILE A 98 5.62 6.84 -4.76
CA ILE A 98 4.25 6.83 -4.31
C ILE A 98 3.37 7.01 -5.53
N ALA A 99 2.31 6.27 -5.60
CA ALA A 99 1.40 6.34 -6.74
C ALA A 99 0.00 5.97 -6.28
N GLY A 100 -0.99 6.48 -6.98
CA GLY A 100 -2.36 6.15 -6.65
C GLY A 100 -2.87 5.12 -7.61
N PHE A 101 -3.79 4.28 -7.19
CA PHE A 101 -4.41 3.38 -8.13
C PHE A 101 -5.87 3.27 -7.77
N GLY A 102 -6.70 3.17 -8.75
CA GLY A 102 -8.11 3.20 -8.53
C GLY A 102 -8.44 4.58 -8.05
N GLU A 103 -9.48 4.73 -7.30
CA GLU A 103 -9.79 6.00 -6.82
C GLU A 103 -9.59 6.11 -5.36
N ASN A 104 -9.28 5.03 -4.71
CA ASN A 104 -9.23 5.04 -3.28
C ASN A 104 -7.96 4.52 -2.66
N PHE A 105 -6.95 4.25 -3.44
CA PHE A 105 -5.75 3.67 -2.87
C PHE A 105 -4.45 4.35 -3.28
N LEU A 106 -3.50 4.32 -2.37
CA LEU A 106 -2.18 4.80 -2.68
C LEU A 106 -1.21 3.69 -2.33
N VAL A 107 -0.14 3.60 -3.08
CA VAL A 107 0.90 2.63 -2.80
C VAL A 107 2.18 3.40 -2.57
N VAL A 108 2.88 3.11 -1.51
CA VAL A 108 4.12 3.78 -1.20
C VAL A 108 5.21 2.73 -1.08
N THR A 109 6.33 2.93 -1.73
CA THR A 109 7.40 1.95 -1.70
C THR A 109 8.67 2.59 -1.18
N PRO A 110 9.57 1.80 -0.65
CA PRO A 110 10.82 2.33 -0.15
C PRO A 110 11.78 2.61 -1.29
N SER A 111 12.95 3.06 -0.99
CA SER A 111 13.87 3.52 -2.02
C SER A 111 14.33 2.46 -2.98
N PHE A 112 14.30 1.21 -2.57
CA PHE A 112 14.76 0.18 -3.47
C PHE A 112 13.66 -0.45 -4.30
N ALA A 113 12.47 0.10 -4.26
CA ALA A 113 11.37 -0.45 -5.02
C ALA A 113 10.64 0.67 -5.72
N LYS A 114 10.02 0.39 -6.82
CA LYS A 114 9.27 1.38 -7.51
C LYS A 114 7.92 0.88 -7.88
N VAL A 115 6.96 1.75 -8.01
CA VAL A 115 5.64 1.34 -8.38
C VAL A 115 5.59 1.23 -9.90
N TRP A 116 5.23 0.07 -10.39
CA TRP A 116 5.15 -0.12 -11.82
C TRP A 116 3.89 0.53 -12.35
N ARG A 117 4.00 1.23 -13.43
CA ARG A 117 2.85 1.89 -13.99
C ARG A 117 2.60 1.35 -15.38
N ALA A 118 1.43 0.81 -15.58
CA ALA A 118 1.14 0.15 -16.80
C ALA A 118 1.25 1.07 -18.00
N GLY A 119 1.76 0.55 -19.00
CA GLY A 119 1.79 1.32 -20.18
C GLY A 119 2.62 2.51 -20.22
N GLN A 120 3.54 2.69 -19.42
CA GLN A 120 4.33 3.79 -19.58
C GLN A 120 5.72 3.59 -19.40
N ASN A 121 6.42 4.17 -20.12
CA ASN A 121 7.81 4.11 -19.96
C ASN A 121 8.28 5.39 -19.47
N LYS A 122 7.48 6.34 -19.21
CA LYS A 122 7.93 7.56 -18.70
C LYS A 122 8.13 7.38 -17.30
N PRO A 123 9.06 7.84 -16.75
CA PRO A 123 9.35 7.67 -15.38
C PRO A 123 8.41 8.35 -14.49
N ALA A 124 8.20 9.42 -14.54
CA ALA A 124 7.46 10.09 -13.58
C ALA A 124 6.02 10.12 -13.79
N GLU A 125 5.28 9.55 -13.01
CA GLU A 125 3.91 9.58 -13.16
C GLU A 125 3.35 10.53 -12.19
N LYS A 126 2.33 11.23 -12.48
CA LYS A 126 1.80 12.17 -11.58
C LYS A 126 0.87 11.56 -10.64
N LEU A 127 0.79 12.06 -9.47
CA LEU A 127 -0.10 11.53 -8.50
C LEU A 127 -1.42 12.24 -8.60
N PRO A 128 -2.43 11.71 -8.03
CA PRO A 128 -3.71 12.33 -8.08
C PRO A 128 -3.60 13.72 -7.50
N GLY A 129 -4.09 14.64 -8.14
CA GLY A 129 -4.01 15.98 -7.66
C GLY A 129 -2.79 16.71 -8.06
N GLU A 130 -1.84 16.07 -8.65
CA GLU A 130 -0.68 16.75 -9.02
C GLU A 130 -0.87 17.37 -10.32
N ASP A 131 -0.29 18.43 -10.58
CA ASP A 131 -0.47 19.10 -11.77
C ASP A 131 0.20 18.44 -12.88
N ALA A 132 -0.45 18.18 -13.89
CA ALA A 132 0.20 17.53 -14.92
C ALA A 132 0.71 18.39 -15.96
N SER A 133 0.63 19.56 -15.79
CA SER A 133 1.03 20.39 -16.82
C SER A 133 2.40 20.24 -17.16
N LEU A 134 3.15 19.83 -16.30
CA LEU A 134 4.48 19.82 -16.61
C LEU A 134 4.86 18.84 -17.53
N ASP A 135 4.34 17.78 -17.53
CA ASP A 135 4.93 16.87 -18.35
C ASP A 135 4.62 17.08 -19.72
N GLU A 136 3.73 17.66 -20.00
CA GLU A 136 3.52 17.78 -21.30
C GLU A 136 4.46 18.44 -21.99
N GLU A 137 5.07 19.11 -21.53
CA GLU A 137 5.97 19.86 -22.20
C GLU A 137 6.93 19.01 -22.75
N LEU A 138 6.90 18.04 -22.74
CA LEU A 138 7.94 17.33 -23.27
C LEU A 138 7.68 16.91 -24.50
#